data_6dc80ff5f5a899b8d7db0881a898bc13
#
_entry.id   6dc80ff5f5a899b8d7db0881a898bc13
#
_cell.length_a   1.000
_cell.length_b   1.000
_cell.length_c   1.000
_cell.angle_alpha   90.00
_cell.angle_beta   90.00
_cell.angle_gamma   90.00
#
_symmetry.space_group_name_H-M   'P 1'
#
loop_
_entity.id
_entity.type
_entity.pdbx_description
1 polymer ?
#
loop_
_entity_poly.entity_id
_entity_poly.type
_entity_poly.pdbx_seq_one_letter_code
_entity_poly.pdbx_strand_id
1 'polypeptide(L)'
;MTKSGDLVGRARTFATERHAGQTRKNRTRDPYITHPAKVAALVAGFGGSEGAIAAAWLHDTVEDCPPTSHQEIQALFGPEIATLVSELTDDKTLPKSERKRRQVLSAASKSPEGALIKLCDKLANVRDVGHDAPVNWTPGRRVAYLDWAEMVVAGLTDLPRAACEAFVQELCAARGRIGAA
;
A
#
# COMPACT_ATOMS: atom_id res chain seq x y z
N MET A 1 6.08 -26.58 -17.61
CA MET A 1 5.37 -26.67 -16.33
C MET A 1 6.07 -25.76 -15.34
N THR A 2 5.65 -24.51 -15.25
CA THR A 2 6.15 -23.55 -14.26
C THR A 2 5.61 -23.98 -12.88
N LYS A 3 6.54 -24.20 -11.93
CA LYS A 3 6.19 -24.52 -10.54
C LYS A 3 5.27 -23.43 -9.99
N SER A 4 4.00 -23.79 -9.81
CA SER A 4 2.96 -22.95 -9.16
C SER A 4 3.21 -22.76 -7.65
N GLY A 5 4.41 -22.98 -7.14
CA GLY A 5 4.68 -23.17 -5.71
C GLY A 5 5.41 -22.03 -5.01
N ASP A 6 5.64 -20.87 -5.63
CA ASP A 6 6.37 -19.79 -4.94
C ASP A 6 6.11 -18.40 -5.56
N LEU A 7 4.85 -18.10 -5.92
CA LEU A 7 4.48 -16.80 -6.48
C LEU A 7 4.83 -15.67 -5.50
N VAL A 8 4.45 -15.81 -4.24
CA VAL A 8 4.70 -14.81 -3.20
C VAL A 8 6.19 -14.65 -2.94
N GLY A 9 6.97 -15.74 -2.88
CA GLY A 9 8.41 -15.69 -2.72
C GLY A 9 9.13 -14.96 -3.86
N ARG A 10 8.71 -15.23 -5.10
CA ARG A 10 9.22 -14.52 -6.29
C ARG A 10 8.89 -13.02 -6.24
N ALA A 11 7.64 -12.66 -5.89
CA ALA A 11 7.21 -11.27 -5.77
C ALA A 11 8.00 -10.54 -4.67
N ARG A 12 8.18 -11.19 -3.51
CA ARG A 12 9.01 -10.69 -2.41
C ARG A 12 10.47 -10.43 -2.87
N THR A 13 11.09 -11.40 -3.52
CA THR A 13 12.49 -11.28 -4.00
C THR A 13 12.59 -10.11 -4.98
N PHE A 14 11.73 -10.06 -5.98
CA PHE A 14 11.69 -8.97 -6.96
C PHE A 14 11.52 -7.60 -6.29
N ALA A 15 10.53 -7.44 -5.40
CA ALA A 15 10.32 -6.18 -4.68
C ALA A 15 11.54 -5.79 -3.83
N THR A 16 12.18 -6.76 -3.17
CA THR A 16 13.39 -6.52 -2.36
C THR A 16 14.54 -5.98 -3.21
N GLU A 17 14.76 -6.57 -4.37
CA GLU A 17 15.80 -6.13 -5.32
C GLU A 17 15.48 -4.74 -5.88
N ARG A 18 14.23 -4.47 -6.26
CA ARG A 18 13.81 -3.18 -6.83
C ARG A 18 13.90 -2.03 -5.82
N HIS A 19 13.54 -2.27 -4.56
CA HIS A 19 13.62 -1.27 -3.49
C HIS A 19 14.99 -1.22 -2.79
N ALA A 20 16.01 -1.94 -3.30
CA ALA A 20 17.35 -1.94 -2.71
C ALA A 20 17.90 -0.51 -2.58
N GLY A 21 18.39 -0.16 -1.40
CA GLY A 21 18.94 1.18 -1.11
C GLY A 21 17.89 2.26 -0.83
N GLN A 22 16.60 2.02 -1.06
CA GLN A 22 15.54 2.95 -0.68
C GLN A 22 15.22 2.87 0.81
N THR A 23 14.89 4.01 1.42
CA THR A 23 14.54 4.07 2.85
C THR A 23 13.22 4.79 3.08
N ARG A 24 12.52 4.44 4.16
CA ARG A 24 11.40 5.19 4.71
C ARG A 24 11.87 6.57 5.19
N LYS A 25 10.93 7.52 5.28
CA LYS A 25 11.22 8.91 5.72
C LYS A 25 11.08 9.08 7.25
N ASN A 26 10.99 7.99 7.98
CA ASN A 26 10.95 7.94 9.43
C ASN A 26 12.33 8.24 10.05
N ARG A 27 12.39 8.36 11.38
CA ARG A 27 13.62 8.71 12.11
C ARG A 27 14.71 7.67 11.90
N THR A 28 14.36 6.39 11.93
CA THR A 28 15.32 5.27 11.81
C THR A 28 15.77 5.02 10.38
N ARG A 29 15.09 5.63 9.37
CA ARG A 29 15.36 5.41 7.94
C ARG A 29 15.33 3.93 7.56
N ASP A 30 14.32 3.23 8.06
CA ASP A 30 14.14 1.81 7.80
C ASP A 30 14.19 1.51 6.30
N PRO A 31 14.69 0.33 5.89
CA PRO A 31 14.63 -0.09 4.48
C PRO A 31 13.19 0.00 3.94
N TYR A 32 13.02 0.55 2.73
CA TYR A 32 11.68 0.78 2.18
C TYR A 32 10.86 -0.51 2.07
N ILE A 33 11.53 -1.64 1.78
CA ILE A 33 10.89 -2.96 1.66
C ILE A 33 10.08 -3.38 2.89
N THR A 34 10.32 -2.78 4.06
CA THR A 34 9.53 -3.03 5.26
C THR A 34 8.06 -2.64 5.10
N HIS A 35 7.77 -1.65 4.23
CA HIS A 35 6.40 -1.24 3.93
C HIS A 35 5.64 -2.28 3.08
N PRO A 36 6.10 -2.69 1.88
CA PRO A 36 5.47 -3.78 1.15
C PRO A 36 5.33 -5.08 1.96
N ALA A 37 6.31 -5.39 2.82
CA ALA A 37 6.24 -6.55 3.72
C ALA A 37 5.07 -6.43 4.71
N LYS A 38 4.87 -5.26 5.33
CA LYS A 38 3.73 -5.00 6.23
C LYS A 38 2.40 -5.13 5.48
N VAL A 39 2.30 -4.55 4.28
CA VAL A 39 1.08 -4.61 3.46
C VAL A 39 0.75 -6.05 3.08
N ALA A 40 1.72 -6.81 2.58
CA ALA A 40 1.54 -8.21 2.21
C ALA A 40 1.11 -9.08 3.41
N ALA A 41 1.70 -8.85 4.58
CA ALA A 41 1.31 -9.55 5.82
C ALA A 41 -0.12 -9.23 6.24
N LEU A 42 -0.56 -7.97 6.12
CA LEU A 42 -1.95 -7.56 6.40
C LEU A 42 -2.92 -8.20 5.41
N VAL A 43 -2.61 -8.18 4.10
CA VAL A 43 -3.44 -8.83 3.06
C VAL A 43 -3.60 -10.31 3.36
N ALA A 44 -2.52 -11.01 3.70
CA ALA A 44 -2.57 -12.43 4.10
C ALA A 44 -3.41 -12.62 5.37
N GLY A 45 -3.25 -11.76 6.38
CA GLY A 45 -3.98 -11.82 7.64
C GLY A 45 -5.49 -11.59 7.49
N PHE A 46 -5.92 -10.85 6.48
CA PHE A 46 -7.34 -10.63 6.15
C PHE A 46 -7.89 -11.59 5.09
N GLY A 47 -7.14 -12.65 4.75
CA GLY A 47 -7.60 -13.70 3.86
C GLY A 47 -7.48 -13.41 2.37
N GLY A 48 -6.62 -12.46 1.98
CA GLY A 48 -6.31 -12.21 0.56
C GLY A 48 -5.73 -13.44 -0.13
N SER A 49 -5.99 -13.58 -1.43
CA SER A 49 -5.45 -14.67 -2.24
C SER A 49 -3.92 -14.61 -2.36
N GLU A 50 -3.30 -15.69 -2.81
CA GLU A 50 -1.86 -15.70 -3.13
C GLU A 50 -1.51 -14.61 -4.15
N GLY A 51 -2.40 -14.35 -5.13
CA GLY A 51 -2.27 -13.27 -6.09
C GLY A 51 -2.30 -11.88 -5.46
N ALA A 52 -3.24 -11.64 -4.54
CA ALA A 52 -3.33 -10.38 -3.81
C ALA A 52 -2.10 -10.15 -2.92
N ILE A 53 -1.59 -11.20 -2.25
CA ILE A 53 -0.37 -11.11 -1.45
C ILE A 53 0.85 -10.79 -2.32
N ALA A 54 0.99 -11.44 -3.49
CA ALA A 54 2.05 -11.14 -4.44
C ALA A 54 1.94 -9.70 -4.97
N ALA A 55 0.74 -9.24 -5.37
CA ALA A 55 0.51 -7.86 -5.79
C ALA A 55 0.82 -6.85 -4.68
N ALA A 56 0.54 -7.19 -3.42
CA ALA A 56 0.89 -6.35 -2.27
C ALA A 56 2.41 -6.17 -2.10
N TRP A 57 3.23 -7.18 -2.39
CA TRP A 57 4.68 -7.03 -2.45
C TRP A 57 5.13 -6.09 -3.58
N LEU A 58 4.42 -6.09 -4.70
CA LEU A 58 4.80 -5.41 -5.95
C LEU A 58 4.20 -4.01 -6.10
N HIS A 59 3.23 -3.60 -5.26
CA HIS A 59 2.34 -2.46 -5.49
C HIS A 59 3.06 -1.12 -5.73
N ASP A 60 4.22 -0.91 -5.10
CA ASP A 60 5.00 0.32 -5.25
C ASP A 60 6.15 0.20 -6.27
N THR A 61 6.42 -1.00 -6.81
CA THR A 61 7.62 -1.22 -7.65
C THR A 61 7.57 -0.46 -8.97
N VAL A 62 6.40 -0.39 -9.61
CA VAL A 62 6.24 0.36 -10.87
C VAL A 62 6.28 1.85 -10.61
N GLU A 63 5.68 2.31 -9.51
CA GLU A 63 5.63 3.73 -9.16
C GLU A 63 7.00 4.26 -8.70
N ASP A 64 7.73 3.50 -7.89
CA ASP A 64 8.89 3.99 -7.13
C ASP A 64 10.25 3.44 -7.60
N CYS A 65 10.28 2.46 -8.50
CA CYS A 65 11.51 1.80 -8.93
C CYS A 65 11.69 1.77 -10.45
N PRO A 66 11.81 2.94 -11.14
CA PRO A 66 12.11 2.92 -12.57
C PRO A 66 13.45 2.19 -12.82
N PRO A 67 13.59 1.40 -13.90
CA PRO A 67 12.68 1.31 -15.05
C PRO A 67 11.58 0.24 -14.96
N THR A 68 11.20 -0.24 -13.76
CA THR A 68 10.14 -1.24 -13.60
C THR A 68 8.85 -0.77 -14.29
N SER A 69 8.24 -1.64 -15.08
CA SER A 69 7.04 -1.33 -15.86
C SER A 69 5.93 -2.36 -15.66
N HIS A 70 4.68 -1.99 -16.00
CA HIS A 70 3.56 -2.94 -15.98
C HIS A 70 3.77 -4.12 -16.93
N GLN A 71 4.44 -3.91 -18.07
CA GLN A 71 4.78 -5.00 -19.00
C GLN A 71 5.75 -5.99 -18.37
N GLU A 72 6.74 -5.52 -17.62
CA GLU A 72 7.67 -6.39 -16.90
C GLU A 72 6.94 -7.20 -15.83
N ILE A 73 6.06 -6.57 -15.04
CA ILE A 73 5.23 -7.28 -14.05
C ILE A 73 4.37 -8.34 -14.73
N GLN A 74 3.72 -8.02 -15.86
CA GLN A 74 2.91 -8.97 -16.62
C GLN A 74 3.72 -10.15 -17.15
N ALA A 75 4.90 -9.90 -17.66
CA ALA A 75 5.78 -10.95 -18.19
C ALA A 75 6.28 -11.91 -17.10
N LEU A 76 6.57 -11.40 -15.90
CA LEU A 76 7.13 -12.17 -14.79
C LEU A 76 6.07 -12.84 -13.90
N PHE A 77 4.92 -12.18 -13.69
CA PHE A 77 3.92 -12.58 -12.69
C PHE A 77 2.54 -12.87 -13.28
N GLY A 78 2.33 -12.58 -14.56
CA GLY A 78 1.07 -12.82 -15.26
C GLY A 78 0.13 -11.61 -15.27
N PRO A 79 -0.91 -11.67 -16.13
CA PRO A 79 -1.80 -10.53 -16.38
C PRO A 79 -2.66 -10.16 -15.15
N GLU A 80 -3.07 -11.13 -14.34
CA GLU A 80 -3.88 -10.89 -13.14
C GLU A 80 -3.13 -10.03 -12.11
N ILE A 81 -1.88 -10.38 -11.82
CA ILE A 81 -1.03 -9.60 -10.90
C ILE A 81 -0.73 -8.22 -11.46
N ALA A 82 -0.42 -8.13 -12.77
CA ALA A 82 -0.16 -6.86 -13.42
C ALA A 82 -1.39 -5.91 -13.36
N THR A 83 -2.60 -6.46 -13.48
CA THR A 83 -3.84 -5.70 -13.34
C THR A 83 -3.99 -5.17 -11.92
N LEU A 84 -3.80 -6.00 -10.89
CA LEU A 84 -3.84 -5.56 -9.49
C LEU A 84 -2.81 -4.46 -9.21
N VAL A 85 -1.56 -4.63 -9.66
CA VAL A 85 -0.53 -3.60 -9.50
C VAL A 85 -0.92 -2.31 -10.22
N SER A 86 -1.51 -2.40 -11.42
CA SER A 86 -1.97 -1.23 -12.17
C SER A 86 -3.07 -0.45 -11.44
N GLU A 87 -4.02 -1.15 -10.82
CA GLU A 87 -5.06 -0.52 -10.00
C GLU A 87 -4.48 0.29 -8.81
N LEU A 88 -3.30 -0.07 -8.34
CA LEU A 88 -2.66 0.52 -7.16
C LEU A 88 -1.66 1.62 -7.50
N THR A 89 -1.15 1.66 -8.73
CA THR A 89 -0.11 2.57 -9.20
C THR A 89 -0.67 3.96 -9.49
N ASP A 90 -0.08 5.00 -8.90
CA ASP A 90 -0.39 6.39 -9.20
C ASP A 90 0.38 6.89 -10.42
N ASP A 91 -0.22 7.81 -11.18
CA ASP A 91 0.46 8.53 -12.26
C ASP A 91 1.35 9.65 -11.68
N LYS A 92 2.65 9.40 -11.61
CA LYS A 92 3.63 10.37 -11.08
C LYS A 92 3.85 11.62 -11.94
N THR A 93 3.35 11.66 -13.15
CA THR A 93 3.37 12.87 -13.98
C THR A 93 2.42 13.94 -13.43
N LEU A 94 1.45 13.54 -12.61
CA LEU A 94 0.47 14.44 -12.02
C LEU A 94 0.95 15.05 -10.70
N PRO A 95 0.50 16.27 -10.38
CA PRO A 95 0.73 16.88 -9.08
C PRO A 95 0.23 15.99 -7.94
N LYS A 96 0.90 16.03 -6.78
CA LYS A 96 0.54 15.22 -5.61
C LYS A 96 -0.90 15.40 -5.15
N SER A 97 -1.43 16.63 -5.20
CA SER A 97 -2.82 16.92 -4.85
C SER A 97 -3.79 16.21 -5.77
N GLU A 98 -3.51 16.18 -7.08
CA GLU A 98 -4.34 15.50 -8.07
C GLU A 98 -4.27 13.97 -7.90
N ARG A 99 -3.08 13.41 -7.66
CA ARG A 99 -2.97 11.97 -7.34
C ARG A 99 -3.80 11.58 -6.12
N LYS A 100 -3.72 12.38 -5.04
CA LYS A 100 -4.55 12.17 -3.83
C LYS A 100 -6.06 12.24 -4.14
N ARG A 101 -6.48 13.23 -4.93
CA ARG A 101 -7.88 13.36 -5.36
C ARG A 101 -8.34 12.14 -6.15
N ARG A 102 -7.51 11.68 -7.10
CA ARG A 102 -7.82 10.49 -7.92
C ARG A 102 -7.93 9.23 -7.08
N GLN A 103 -7.09 9.03 -6.08
CA GLN A 103 -7.22 7.87 -5.19
C GLN A 103 -8.57 7.81 -4.48
N VAL A 104 -9.12 8.96 -4.05
CA VAL A 104 -10.47 9.04 -3.46
C VAL A 104 -11.53 8.72 -4.50
N LEU A 105 -11.47 9.32 -5.69
CA LEU A 105 -12.48 9.16 -6.73
C LEU A 105 -12.51 7.75 -7.34
N SER A 106 -11.36 7.10 -7.46
CA SER A 106 -11.24 5.75 -8.03
C SER A 106 -11.40 4.63 -7.00
N ALA A 107 -11.61 4.95 -5.73
CA ALA A 107 -11.70 3.94 -4.68
C ALA A 107 -12.81 2.90 -4.96
N ALA A 108 -14.01 3.37 -5.32
CA ALA A 108 -15.16 2.50 -5.59
C ALA A 108 -15.05 1.64 -6.87
N SER A 109 -14.09 1.93 -7.75
CA SER A 109 -13.89 1.19 -9.00
C SER A 109 -12.83 0.10 -8.92
N LYS A 110 -12.20 -0.10 -7.75
CA LYS A 110 -11.19 -1.14 -7.56
C LYS A 110 -11.85 -2.52 -7.50
N SER A 111 -11.13 -3.52 -8.00
CA SER A 111 -11.51 -4.92 -7.76
C SER A 111 -11.49 -5.23 -6.26
N PRO A 112 -12.20 -6.28 -5.80
CA PRO A 112 -12.21 -6.64 -4.38
C PRO A 112 -10.81 -6.85 -3.80
N GLU A 113 -9.91 -7.49 -4.55
CA GLU A 113 -8.52 -7.68 -4.13
C GLU A 113 -7.71 -6.38 -4.15
N GLY A 114 -7.89 -5.54 -5.19
CA GLY A 114 -7.28 -4.22 -5.26
C GLY A 114 -7.74 -3.31 -4.11
N ALA A 115 -9.03 -3.38 -3.74
CA ALA A 115 -9.59 -2.67 -2.60
C ALA A 115 -8.97 -3.15 -1.27
N LEU A 116 -8.83 -4.46 -1.07
CA LEU A 116 -8.19 -5.03 0.12
C LEU A 116 -6.72 -4.59 0.24
N ILE A 117 -5.95 -4.66 -0.86
CA ILE A 117 -4.55 -4.21 -0.86
C ILE A 117 -4.48 -2.70 -0.56
N LYS A 118 -5.35 -1.88 -1.15
CA LYS A 118 -5.39 -0.43 -0.91
C LYS A 118 -5.75 -0.10 0.55
N LEU A 119 -6.69 -0.83 1.16
CA LEU A 119 -6.99 -0.69 2.59
C LEU A 119 -5.75 -1.04 3.43
N CYS A 120 -5.10 -2.17 3.16
CA CYS A 120 -3.91 -2.61 3.89
C CYS A 120 -2.73 -1.63 3.76
N ASP A 121 -2.53 -1.03 2.57
CA ASP A 121 -1.58 0.06 2.36
C ASP A 121 -1.90 1.27 3.26
N LYS A 122 -3.17 1.71 3.28
CA LYS A 122 -3.59 2.83 4.13
C LYS A 122 -3.46 2.49 5.61
N LEU A 123 -3.84 1.29 6.03
CA LEU A 123 -3.68 0.82 7.41
C LEU A 123 -2.21 0.84 7.86
N ALA A 124 -1.29 0.30 7.05
CA ALA A 124 0.14 0.32 7.33
C ALA A 124 0.68 1.75 7.44
N ASN A 125 0.28 2.63 6.51
CA ASN A 125 0.72 4.03 6.53
C ASN A 125 0.10 4.83 7.68
N VAL A 126 -1.18 4.62 8.05
CA VAL A 126 -1.82 5.25 9.22
C VAL A 126 -1.08 4.86 10.49
N ARG A 127 -0.73 3.58 10.64
CA ARG A 127 0.07 3.10 11.76
C ARG A 127 1.44 3.77 11.82
N ASP A 128 2.15 3.84 10.70
CA ASP A 128 3.45 4.50 10.62
C ASP A 128 3.34 6.00 10.96
N VAL A 129 2.33 6.71 10.45
CA VAL A 129 2.09 8.15 10.77
C VAL A 129 1.77 8.37 12.25
N GLY A 130 1.08 7.44 12.88
CA GLY A 130 0.78 7.52 14.31
C GLY A 130 1.98 7.25 15.21
N HIS A 131 2.90 6.38 14.82
CA HIS A 131 4.02 5.93 15.67
C HIS A 131 5.37 6.57 15.33
N ASP A 132 5.71 6.62 14.05
CA ASP A 132 7.02 7.09 13.58
C ASP A 132 6.87 7.81 12.22
N ALA A 133 6.16 8.92 12.26
CA ALA A 133 5.88 9.73 11.07
C ALA A 133 7.18 10.23 10.41
N PRO A 134 7.12 10.59 9.11
CA PRO A 134 8.23 11.28 8.46
C PRO A 134 8.72 12.46 9.27
N VAL A 135 10.03 12.57 9.47
CA VAL A 135 10.67 13.53 10.38
C VAL A 135 10.28 15.00 10.18
N ASN A 136 9.89 15.36 8.95
CA ASN A 136 9.52 16.74 8.59
C ASN A 136 8.00 16.97 8.60
N TRP A 137 7.19 16.07 9.18
CA TRP A 137 5.75 16.23 9.22
C TRP A 137 5.31 16.88 10.52
N THR A 138 4.70 18.06 10.39
CA THR A 138 4.01 18.72 11.49
C THR A 138 2.78 17.92 11.96
N PRO A 139 2.29 18.08 13.19
CA PRO A 139 1.03 17.47 13.64
C PRO A 139 -0.13 17.71 12.66
N GLY A 140 -0.30 18.96 12.20
CA GLY A 140 -1.35 19.28 11.20
C GLY A 140 -1.22 18.51 9.90
N ARG A 141 0.00 18.29 9.41
CA ARG A 141 0.23 17.47 8.21
C ARG A 141 -0.07 15.98 8.45
N ARG A 142 0.19 15.47 9.65
CA ARG A 142 -0.16 14.10 10.04
C ARG A 142 -1.67 13.93 10.05
N VAL A 143 -2.41 14.85 10.71
CA VAL A 143 -3.88 14.84 10.73
C VAL A 143 -4.45 14.89 9.30
N ALA A 144 -4.00 15.83 8.48
CA ALA A 144 -4.45 15.93 7.08
C ALA A 144 -4.16 14.67 6.24
N TYR A 145 -3.12 13.90 6.59
CA TYR A 145 -2.88 12.60 5.97
C TYR A 145 -3.88 11.55 6.43
N LEU A 146 -4.18 11.49 7.75
CA LEU A 146 -5.17 10.56 8.31
C LEU A 146 -6.56 10.82 7.72
N ASP A 147 -6.97 12.08 7.61
CA ASP A 147 -8.27 12.46 7.03
C ASP A 147 -8.37 12.03 5.56
N TRP A 148 -7.31 12.23 4.79
CA TRP A 148 -7.25 11.75 3.42
C TRP A 148 -7.28 10.22 3.31
N ALA A 149 -6.56 9.50 4.16
CA ALA A 149 -6.56 8.04 4.18
C ALA A 149 -7.95 7.49 4.51
N GLU A 150 -8.65 8.13 5.44
CA GLU A 150 -10.04 7.81 5.78
C GLU A 150 -10.98 8.01 4.58
N MET A 151 -10.86 9.13 3.85
CA MET A 151 -11.67 9.36 2.63
C MET A 151 -11.42 8.30 1.56
N VAL A 152 -10.17 7.85 1.37
CA VAL A 152 -9.86 6.78 0.41
C VAL A 152 -10.52 5.48 0.84
N VAL A 153 -10.37 5.08 2.11
CA VAL A 153 -10.92 3.81 2.61
C VAL A 153 -12.44 3.82 2.63
N ALA A 154 -13.08 4.95 2.96
CA ALA A 154 -14.53 5.10 2.92
C ALA A 154 -15.13 4.90 1.52
N GLY A 155 -14.35 5.11 0.46
CA GLY A 155 -14.78 4.84 -0.92
C GLY A 155 -14.57 3.41 -1.41
N LEU A 156 -13.82 2.58 -0.67
CA LEU A 156 -13.57 1.18 -1.06
C LEU A 156 -14.79 0.30 -0.77
N THR A 157 -15.05 -0.69 -1.62
CA THR A 157 -16.16 -1.63 -1.50
C THR A 157 -15.67 -3.07 -1.34
N ASP A 158 -16.58 -3.97 -0.99
CA ASP A 158 -16.33 -5.42 -0.90
C ASP A 158 -15.17 -5.84 0.02
N LEU A 159 -15.01 -5.12 1.13
CA LEU A 159 -13.93 -5.31 2.08
C LEU A 159 -14.30 -6.31 3.19
N PRO A 160 -13.36 -7.13 3.68
CA PRO A 160 -13.55 -7.92 4.89
C PRO A 160 -13.84 -7.01 6.10
N ARG A 161 -14.88 -7.34 6.86
CA ARG A 161 -15.28 -6.57 8.05
C ARG A 161 -14.11 -6.38 9.03
N ALA A 162 -13.34 -7.44 9.27
CA ALA A 162 -12.18 -7.38 10.17
C ALA A 162 -11.12 -6.36 9.70
N ALA A 163 -10.90 -6.21 8.38
CA ALA A 163 -9.98 -5.23 7.83
C ALA A 163 -10.48 -3.79 8.06
N CYS A 164 -11.79 -3.55 7.87
CA CYS A 164 -12.40 -2.25 8.14
C CYS A 164 -12.31 -1.89 9.63
N GLU A 165 -12.63 -2.83 10.52
CA GLU A 165 -12.54 -2.61 11.98
C GLU A 165 -11.09 -2.31 12.41
N ALA A 166 -10.11 -3.04 11.88
CA ALA A 166 -8.68 -2.79 12.16
C ALA A 166 -8.24 -1.40 11.68
N PHE A 167 -8.70 -0.96 10.50
CA PHE A 167 -8.39 0.37 9.99
C PHE A 167 -8.96 1.47 10.90
N VAL A 168 -10.25 1.37 11.30
CA VAL A 168 -10.89 2.36 12.17
C VAL A 168 -10.20 2.42 13.53
N GLN A 169 -9.88 1.28 14.14
CA GLN A 169 -9.16 1.22 15.41
C GLN A 169 -7.80 1.92 15.33
N GLU A 170 -7.02 1.62 14.30
CA GLU A 170 -5.70 2.24 14.14
C GLU A 170 -5.79 3.73 13.82
N LEU A 171 -6.78 4.15 13.03
CA LEU A 171 -7.03 5.57 12.72
C LEU A 171 -7.33 6.37 13.99
N CYS A 172 -8.22 5.86 14.86
CA CYS A 172 -8.54 6.47 16.14
C CYS A 172 -7.29 6.54 17.06
N ALA A 173 -6.54 5.45 17.15
CA ALA A 173 -5.32 5.39 17.93
C ALA A 173 -4.24 6.37 17.42
N ALA A 174 -4.06 6.47 16.10
CA ALA A 174 -3.12 7.41 15.50
C ALA A 174 -3.50 8.88 15.77
N ARG A 175 -4.80 9.23 15.66
CA ARG A 175 -5.31 10.56 16.03
C ARG A 175 -5.07 10.88 17.50
N GLY A 176 -5.32 9.93 18.40
CA GLY A 176 -5.05 10.09 19.83
C GLY A 176 -3.57 10.36 20.14
N ARG A 177 -2.66 9.62 19.51
CA ARG A 177 -1.20 9.83 19.65
C ARG A 177 -0.73 11.21 19.15
N ILE A 178 -1.31 11.71 18.06
CA ILE A 178 -0.96 13.03 17.52
C ILE A 178 -1.51 14.15 18.39
N GLY A 179 -2.72 14.00 18.95
CA GLY A 179 -3.33 15.00 19.83
C GLY A 179 -2.71 15.08 21.24
N ALA A 180 -1.95 14.05 21.65
CA ALA A 180 -1.25 13.99 22.92
C ALA A 180 0.22 14.46 22.85
N ALA A 181 0.75 14.75 21.66
CA ALA A 181 2.12 15.18 21.40
C ALA A 181 2.21 16.70 21.17
#